data_85d75f99e84c213142a153b64c218dca
#
_entry.id   85d75f99e84c213142a153b64c218dca
#
_cell.length_a   1.000
_cell.length_b   1.000
_cell.length_c   1.000
_cell.angle_alpha   90.00
_cell.angle_beta   90.00
_cell.angle_gamma   90.00
#
_symmetry.space_group_name_H-M   'P 1'
#
loop_
_entity.id
_entity.type
_entity.pdbx_description
1 polymer ?
#
loop_
_entity_poly.entity_id
_entity_poly.type
_entity_poly.pdbx_seq_one_letter_code
_entity_poly.pdbx_strand_id
1 'polypeptide(L)'
;TSGTSNTAFGMNSLSCNTTASNNTAVGYYSLCANTTGCQNTAVGYGTLLFNTTGNNNAAFGREAMYGNTTGANNTAFGTEALQRNTTASANTAIGASALKENTTGPNNTAVGHNALLSNTTGCRNTAVGRDALYSVTTGIQNVAFGRNSGADAVFNVTSESNRGIFGHNDITNAYVKVAWTVTSDLRDKTNFGTVPHGLDFVNQLKPVSFQFKK
;
A
#
# COMPACT_ATOMS: atom_id res chain seq x y z
N THR A 1 3.56 -16.05 -33.93
CA THR A 1 2.82 -15.37 -32.85
C THR A 1 1.40 -15.10 -33.29
N SER A 2 0.40 -15.46 -32.50
CA SER A 2 -1.01 -15.26 -32.84
C SER A 2 -1.67 -14.11 -32.03
N GLY A 3 -0.92 -13.42 -31.19
CA GLY A 3 -1.43 -12.28 -30.44
C GLY A 3 -1.82 -11.09 -31.31
N THR A 4 -2.94 -10.43 -30.96
CA THR A 4 -3.53 -9.33 -31.72
C THR A 4 -3.64 -8.04 -30.91
N SER A 5 -3.80 -6.91 -31.60
CA SER A 5 -4.04 -5.61 -30.94
C SER A 5 -2.93 -5.18 -29.94
N ASN A 6 -1.69 -5.50 -30.25
CA ASN A 6 -0.55 -5.08 -29.45
C ASN A 6 0.13 -3.84 -30.06
N THR A 7 0.53 -2.91 -29.21
CA THR A 7 1.37 -1.75 -29.58
C THR A 7 2.72 -1.89 -28.91
N ALA A 8 3.81 -1.89 -29.69
CA ALA A 8 5.17 -1.95 -29.19
C ALA A 8 6.02 -0.84 -29.81
N PHE A 9 6.60 0.03 -28.98
CA PHE A 9 7.48 1.09 -29.41
C PHE A 9 8.72 1.16 -28.53
N GLY A 10 9.86 0.78 -29.07
CA GLY A 10 11.15 0.73 -28.36
C GLY A 10 11.89 -0.58 -28.60
N MET A 11 13.21 -0.55 -28.39
CA MET A 11 14.05 -1.74 -28.59
C MET A 11 13.67 -2.83 -27.58
N ASN A 12 13.44 -4.05 -28.05
CA ASN A 12 13.01 -5.22 -27.27
C ASN A 12 11.66 -5.07 -26.53
N SER A 13 10.82 -4.09 -26.91
CA SER A 13 9.46 -4.04 -26.37
C SER A 13 8.63 -5.22 -26.91
N LEU A 14 7.91 -5.94 -26.02
CA LEU A 14 7.11 -7.14 -26.33
C LEU A 14 7.86 -8.21 -27.15
N SER A 15 9.18 -8.33 -27.02
CA SER A 15 9.99 -9.21 -27.87
C SER A 15 9.68 -10.70 -27.73
N CYS A 16 9.26 -11.15 -26.54
CA CYS A 16 8.92 -12.54 -26.25
C CYS A 16 7.41 -12.85 -26.40
N ASN A 17 6.62 -11.90 -26.88
CA ASN A 17 5.17 -12.09 -26.98
C ASN A 17 4.83 -13.24 -27.93
N THR A 18 4.04 -14.20 -27.45
CA THR A 18 3.60 -15.35 -28.25
C THR A 18 2.13 -15.28 -28.65
N THR A 19 1.23 -15.30 -27.70
CA THR A 19 -0.23 -15.32 -27.93
C THR A 19 -0.98 -14.17 -27.23
N ALA A 20 -0.26 -13.37 -26.44
CA ALA A 20 -0.88 -12.29 -25.69
C ALA A 20 -1.42 -11.17 -26.58
N SER A 21 -2.55 -10.61 -26.18
CA SER A 21 -3.28 -9.59 -26.93
C SER A 21 -3.59 -8.36 -26.09
N ASN A 22 -3.87 -7.24 -26.79
CA ASN A 22 -4.27 -5.97 -26.16
C ASN A 22 -3.22 -5.38 -25.22
N ASN A 23 -1.93 -5.55 -25.49
CA ASN A 23 -0.86 -4.95 -24.71
C ASN A 23 -0.33 -3.67 -25.37
N THR A 24 0.02 -2.70 -24.54
CA THR A 24 0.73 -1.48 -24.96
C THR A 24 2.07 -1.43 -24.26
N ALA A 25 3.17 -1.46 -25.00
CA ALA A 25 4.54 -1.42 -24.49
C ALA A 25 5.32 -0.28 -25.18
N VAL A 26 5.66 0.74 -24.42
CA VAL A 26 6.43 1.89 -24.91
C VAL A 26 7.68 2.08 -24.06
N GLY A 27 8.83 1.87 -24.65
CA GLY A 27 10.12 2.02 -23.97
C GLY A 27 11.06 0.84 -24.18
N TYR A 28 12.33 1.04 -23.86
CA TYR A 28 13.37 0.03 -23.95
C TYR A 28 13.07 -1.10 -22.95
N TYR A 29 12.99 -2.35 -23.42
CA TYR A 29 12.65 -3.56 -22.67
C TYR A 29 11.27 -3.53 -21.97
N SER A 30 10.36 -2.70 -22.38
CA SER A 30 8.99 -2.69 -21.86
C SER A 30 8.25 -3.98 -22.22
N LEU A 31 7.66 -4.71 -21.25
CA LEU A 31 6.99 -6.01 -21.42
C LEU A 31 7.82 -7.05 -22.19
N CYS A 32 9.14 -7.01 -22.07
CA CYS A 32 10.05 -7.83 -22.88
C CYS A 32 9.79 -9.34 -22.72
N ALA A 33 9.62 -9.83 -21.50
CA ALA A 33 9.42 -11.26 -21.23
C ALA A 33 7.96 -11.73 -21.31
N ASN A 34 7.03 -10.86 -21.71
CA ASN A 34 5.61 -11.20 -21.75
C ASN A 34 5.34 -12.29 -22.79
N THR A 35 4.71 -13.39 -22.40
CA THR A 35 4.39 -14.50 -23.29
C THR A 35 2.90 -14.60 -23.59
N THR A 36 2.06 -14.70 -22.56
CA THR A 36 0.60 -14.87 -22.67
C THR A 36 -0.20 -13.83 -21.88
N GLY A 37 0.45 -12.94 -21.13
CA GLY A 37 -0.23 -11.90 -20.37
C GLY A 37 -0.92 -10.86 -21.27
N CYS A 38 -2.20 -10.65 -21.07
CA CYS A 38 -3.04 -9.77 -21.88
C CYS A 38 -3.42 -8.48 -21.15
N GLN A 39 -3.80 -7.45 -21.92
CA GLN A 39 -4.38 -6.21 -21.39
C GLN A 39 -3.44 -5.46 -20.45
N ASN A 40 -2.14 -5.51 -20.70
CA ASN A 40 -1.16 -4.76 -19.93
C ASN A 40 -0.78 -3.47 -20.66
N THR A 41 -0.59 -2.40 -19.88
CA THR A 41 -0.02 -1.14 -20.37
C THR A 41 1.29 -0.88 -19.62
N ALA A 42 2.39 -0.76 -20.36
CA ALA A 42 3.72 -0.54 -19.81
C ALA A 42 4.42 0.60 -20.55
N VAL A 43 4.70 1.69 -19.86
CA VAL A 43 5.35 2.86 -20.45
C VAL A 43 6.57 3.25 -19.61
N GLY A 44 7.76 3.09 -20.17
CA GLY A 44 9.02 3.42 -19.52
C GLY A 44 10.11 2.37 -19.76
N TYR A 45 11.33 2.69 -19.34
CA TYR A 45 12.47 1.77 -19.40
C TYR A 45 12.25 0.59 -18.43
N GLY A 46 12.33 -0.64 -18.92
CA GLY A 46 12.23 -1.87 -18.12
C GLY A 46 10.89 -2.05 -17.41
N THR A 47 9.84 -1.36 -17.82
CA THR A 47 8.53 -1.45 -17.18
C THR A 47 7.90 -2.81 -17.48
N LEU A 48 7.43 -3.53 -16.41
CA LEU A 48 6.88 -4.90 -16.53
C LEU A 48 7.83 -5.88 -17.26
N LEU A 49 9.15 -5.70 -17.10
CA LEU A 49 10.14 -6.44 -17.88
C LEU A 49 9.96 -7.95 -17.77
N PHE A 50 9.79 -8.49 -16.56
CA PHE A 50 9.68 -9.93 -16.31
C PHE A 50 8.25 -10.46 -16.30
N ASN A 51 7.26 -9.65 -16.66
CA ASN A 51 5.88 -10.15 -16.76
C ASN A 51 5.79 -11.29 -17.78
N THR A 52 5.31 -12.45 -17.36
CA THR A 52 5.12 -13.60 -18.25
C THR A 52 3.66 -13.84 -18.58
N THR A 53 2.80 -13.98 -17.58
CA THR A 53 1.39 -14.33 -17.71
C THR A 53 0.45 -13.36 -16.98
N GLY A 54 0.98 -12.37 -16.26
CA GLY A 54 0.17 -11.38 -15.54
C GLY A 54 -0.68 -10.55 -16.49
N ASN A 55 -1.94 -10.30 -16.14
CA ASN A 55 -2.92 -9.60 -16.94
C ASN A 55 -3.40 -8.31 -16.27
N ASN A 56 -3.96 -7.39 -17.08
CA ASN A 56 -4.63 -6.19 -16.57
C ASN A 56 -3.75 -5.30 -15.69
N ASN A 57 -2.47 -5.21 -15.97
CA ASN A 57 -1.56 -4.35 -15.23
C ASN A 57 -1.35 -3.03 -15.97
N ALA A 58 -1.36 -1.92 -15.24
CA ALA A 58 -1.02 -0.59 -15.75
C ALA A 58 0.23 -0.06 -15.04
N ALA A 59 1.34 0.05 -15.77
CA ALA A 59 2.63 0.45 -15.21
C ALA A 59 3.24 1.61 -16.02
N PHE A 60 3.58 2.70 -15.32
CA PHE A 60 4.16 3.91 -15.89
C PHE A 60 5.36 4.38 -15.06
N GLY A 61 6.52 4.43 -15.68
CA GLY A 61 7.77 4.88 -15.05
C GLY A 61 8.93 3.90 -15.25
N ARG A 62 10.15 4.38 -15.02
CA ARG A 62 11.34 3.54 -15.09
C ARG A 62 11.23 2.38 -14.06
N GLU A 63 11.33 1.15 -14.53
CA GLU A 63 11.31 -0.06 -13.71
C GLU A 63 10.03 -0.23 -12.85
N ALA A 64 8.93 0.44 -13.20
CA ALA A 64 7.64 0.16 -12.56
C ALA A 64 7.24 -1.30 -12.81
N MET A 65 6.90 -2.04 -11.76
CA MET A 65 6.57 -3.48 -11.79
C MET A 65 7.63 -4.36 -12.48
N TYR A 66 8.88 -3.97 -12.41
CA TYR A 66 9.99 -4.65 -13.11
C TYR A 66 10.00 -6.17 -12.89
N GLY A 67 9.84 -6.62 -11.63
CA GLY A 67 9.89 -8.02 -11.21
C GLY A 67 8.58 -8.80 -11.33
N ASN A 68 7.49 -8.17 -11.80
CA ASN A 68 6.20 -8.86 -11.90
C ASN A 68 6.29 -10.06 -12.84
N THR A 69 5.81 -11.21 -12.40
CA THR A 69 5.77 -12.42 -13.24
C THR A 69 4.35 -12.81 -13.59
N THR A 70 3.51 -13.05 -12.60
CA THR A 70 2.11 -13.53 -12.77
C THR A 70 1.08 -12.64 -12.10
N GLY A 71 1.51 -11.63 -11.33
CA GLY A 71 0.61 -10.69 -10.64
C GLY A 71 -0.30 -9.95 -11.63
N ALA A 72 -1.58 -9.80 -11.27
CA ALA A 72 -2.60 -9.23 -12.13
C ALA A 72 -3.37 -8.08 -11.46
N ASN A 73 -4.01 -7.23 -12.26
CA ASN A 73 -4.84 -6.12 -11.78
C ASN A 73 -4.07 -5.11 -10.91
N ASN A 74 -2.80 -4.89 -11.18
CA ASN A 74 -2.00 -3.92 -10.45
C ASN A 74 -1.88 -2.60 -11.22
N THR A 75 -1.84 -1.50 -10.48
CA THR A 75 -1.57 -0.16 -11.00
C THR A 75 -0.29 0.39 -10.36
N ALA A 76 0.70 0.73 -11.16
CA ALA A 76 1.98 1.29 -10.71
C ALA A 76 2.31 2.58 -11.49
N PHE A 77 2.34 3.70 -10.81
CA PHE A 77 2.65 5.01 -11.38
C PHE A 77 3.82 5.65 -10.63
N GLY A 78 5.00 5.64 -11.21
CA GLY A 78 6.21 6.21 -10.65
C GLY A 78 7.44 5.34 -10.88
N THR A 79 8.60 5.95 -10.79
CA THR A 79 9.89 5.23 -10.84
C THR A 79 9.93 4.17 -9.74
N GLU A 80 10.21 2.92 -10.09
CA GLU A 80 10.32 1.79 -9.17
C GLU A 80 9.05 1.48 -8.35
N ALA A 81 7.88 2.00 -8.73
CA ALA A 81 6.62 1.62 -8.10
C ALA A 81 6.34 0.11 -8.31
N LEU A 82 6.05 -0.64 -7.24
CA LEU A 82 5.87 -2.11 -7.25
C LEU A 82 7.05 -2.87 -7.90
N GLN A 83 8.26 -2.35 -7.82
CA GLN A 83 9.41 -2.88 -8.56
C GLN A 83 9.63 -4.38 -8.35
N ARG A 84 9.51 -4.86 -7.10
CA ARG A 84 9.78 -6.26 -6.74
C ARG A 84 8.53 -7.14 -6.68
N ASN A 85 7.38 -6.63 -7.11
CA ASN A 85 6.17 -7.45 -7.17
C ASN A 85 6.41 -8.69 -8.03
N THR A 86 6.10 -9.86 -7.52
CA THR A 86 6.24 -11.11 -8.29
C THR A 86 4.89 -11.68 -8.67
N THR A 87 4.07 -12.03 -7.71
CA THR A 87 2.79 -12.71 -7.91
C THR A 87 1.60 -11.97 -7.31
N ALA A 88 1.85 -10.89 -6.55
CA ALA A 88 0.79 -10.17 -5.88
C ALA A 88 -0.13 -9.44 -6.87
N SER A 89 -1.40 -9.39 -6.53
CA SER A 89 -2.46 -8.82 -7.39
C SER A 89 -3.28 -7.75 -6.66
N ALA A 90 -3.97 -6.94 -7.44
CA ALA A 90 -4.88 -5.91 -6.95
C ALA A 90 -4.19 -4.86 -6.04
N ASN A 91 -2.96 -4.48 -6.37
CA ASN A 91 -2.25 -3.41 -5.70
C ASN A 91 -2.32 -2.09 -6.50
N THR A 92 -2.39 -0.98 -5.79
CA THR A 92 -2.27 0.37 -6.36
C THR A 92 -1.08 1.08 -5.73
N ALA A 93 -0.09 1.44 -6.54
CA ALA A 93 1.12 2.15 -6.13
C ALA A 93 1.31 3.41 -6.98
N ILE A 94 1.12 4.57 -6.39
CA ILE A 94 1.25 5.88 -7.05
C ILE A 94 2.30 6.71 -6.31
N GLY A 95 3.43 6.90 -6.94
CA GLY A 95 4.58 7.63 -6.41
C GLY A 95 5.89 6.85 -6.61
N ALA A 96 7.01 7.57 -6.64
CA ALA A 96 8.31 6.91 -6.74
C ALA A 96 8.53 5.98 -5.54
N SER A 97 8.96 4.75 -5.80
CA SER A 97 9.20 3.69 -4.82
C SER A 97 7.99 3.31 -3.95
N ALA A 98 6.76 3.68 -4.33
CA ALA A 98 5.57 3.18 -3.64
C ALA A 98 5.46 1.65 -3.77
N LEU A 99 5.27 0.92 -2.66
CA LEU A 99 5.23 -0.56 -2.60
C LEU A 99 6.45 -1.24 -3.25
N LYS A 100 7.61 -0.59 -3.25
CA LYS A 100 8.79 -1.08 -3.99
C LYS A 100 9.17 -2.51 -3.65
N GLU A 101 9.23 -2.86 -2.36
CA GLU A 101 9.69 -4.17 -1.88
C GLU A 101 8.57 -5.24 -1.84
N ASN A 102 7.34 -4.89 -2.24
CA ASN A 102 6.22 -5.83 -2.22
C ASN A 102 6.51 -7.04 -3.13
N THR A 103 6.39 -8.24 -2.60
CA THR A 103 6.61 -9.48 -3.37
C THR A 103 5.30 -10.22 -3.63
N THR A 104 4.58 -10.59 -2.57
CA THR A 104 3.39 -11.42 -2.65
C THR A 104 2.16 -10.84 -1.93
N GLY A 105 2.29 -9.64 -1.30
CA GLY A 105 1.19 -8.99 -0.57
C GLY A 105 0.14 -8.38 -1.50
N PRO A 106 -1.10 -8.88 -1.54
CA PRO A 106 -2.15 -8.35 -2.40
C PRO A 106 -2.99 -7.26 -1.74
N ASN A 107 -3.79 -6.56 -2.56
CA ASN A 107 -4.82 -5.61 -2.11
C ASN A 107 -4.28 -4.42 -1.29
N ASN A 108 -3.08 -3.94 -1.58
CA ASN A 108 -2.54 -2.76 -0.94
C ASN A 108 -2.76 -1.50 -1.79
N THR A 109 -2.96 -0.37 -1.13
CA THR A 109 -3.03 0.95 -1.76
C THR A 109 -1.96 1.85 -1.16
N ALA A 110 -1.01 2.30 -1.97
CA ALA A 110 0.06 3.20 -1.61
C ALA A 110 0.07 4.42 -2.51
N VAL A 111 -0.16 5.59 -1.96
CA VAL A 111 -0.16 6.86 -2.68
C VAL A 111 0.81 7.83 -2.01
N GLY A 112 1.93 8.08 -2.64
CA GLY A 112 2.99 8.95 -2.15
C GLY A 112 4.38 8.34 -2.35
N HIS A 113 5.40 9.19 -2.37
CA HIS A 113 6.80 8.76 -2.42
C HIS A 113 7.10 7.84 -1.21
N ASN A 114 7.66 6.64 -1.46
CA ASN A 114 7.98 5.62 -0.46
C ASN A 114 6.78 5.12 0.39
N ALA A 115 5.55 5.37 0.03
CA ALA A 115 4.40 4.81 0.76
C ALA A 115 4.46 3.27 0.72
N LEU A 116 4.37 2.60 1.89
CA LEU A 116 4.52 1.14 2.04
C LEU A 116 5.80 0.56 1.43
N LEU A 117 6.90 1.33 1.43
CA LEU A 117 8.14 0.93 0.74
C LEU A 117 8.62 -0.46 1.13
N SER A 118 8.68 -0.77 2.41
CA SER A 118 9.26 -2.00 2.95
C SER A 118 8.28 -3.19 2.97
N ASN A 119 7.04 -3.01 2.51
CA ASN A 119 6.04 -4.08 2.52
C ASN A 119 6.51 -5.25 1.67
N THR A 120 6.50 -6.46 2.21
CA THR A 120 6.88 -7.68 1.49
C THR A 120 5.67 -8.59 1.22
N THR A 121 4.99 -9.01 2.27
CA THR A 121 3.86 -9.94 2.21
C THR A 121 2.59 -9.38 2.86
N GLY A 122 2.67 -8.21 3.51
CA GLY A 122 1.52 -7.53 4.11
C GLY A 122 0.42 -7.25 3.08
N CYS A 123 -0.83 -7.40 3.48
CA CYS A 123 -1.96 -7.23 2.58
C CYS A 123 -3.06 -6.34 3.14
N ARG A 124 -3.89 -5.77 2.25
CA ARG A 124 -5.01 -4.90 2.61
C ARG A 124 -4.59 -3.65 3.40
N ASN A 125 -3.37 -3.16 3.17
CA ASN A 125 -2.91 -1.92 3.77
C ASN A 125 -3.24 -0.73 2.86
N THR A 126 -3.60 0.40 3.48
CA THR A 126 -3.82 1.67 2.78
C THR A 126 -2.90 2.73 3.38
N ALA A 127 -2.01 3.27 2.56
CA ALA A 127 -1.07 4.32 2.94
C ALA A 127 -1.16 5.50 1.97
N VAL A 128 -1.55 6.64 2.46
CA VAL A 128 -1.65 7.87 1.66
C VAL A 128 -0.81 8.97 2.30
N GLY A 129 0.25 9.34 1.64
CA GLY A 129 1.22 10.35 2.09
C GLY A 129 2.66 9.88 1.87
N ARG A 130 3.59 10.84 1.80
CA ARG A 130 5.02 10.53 1.71
C ARG A 130 5.47 9.74 2.93
N ASP A 131 6.18 8.62 2.71
CA ASP A 131 6.68 7.71 3.74
C ASP A 131 5.58 7.16 4.69
N ALA A 132 4.29 7.18 4.29
CA ALA A 132 3.22 6.56 5.07
C ALA A 132 3.41 5.03 5.14
N LEU A 133 3.33 4.43 6.32
CA LEU A 133 3.58 3.01 6.61
C LEU A 133 4.91 2.50 6.00
N TYR A 134 5.93 3.34 5.97
CA TYR A 134 7.23 3.06 5.34
C TYR A 134 7.85 1.74 5.81
N SER A 135 7.77 1.43 7.10
CA SER A 135 8.44 0.30 7.76
C SER A 135 7.59 -0.97 7.82
N VAL A 136 6.35 -0.95 7.36
CA VAL A 136 5.49 -2.16 7.35
C VAL A 136 6.11 -3.22 6.44
N THR A 137 6.26 -4.43 6.97
CA THR A 137 6.79 -5.59 6.24
C THR A 137 5.72 -6.65 5.98
N THR A 138 5.08 -7.14 7.03
CA THR A 138 4.10 -8.24 6.99
C THR A 138 2.75 -7.89 7.61
N GLY A 139 2.62 -6.69 8.22
CA GLY A 139 1.38 -6.21 8.83
C GLY A 139 0.22 -6.17 7.83
N ILE A 140 -0.99 -6.45 8.30
CA ILE A 140 -2.18 -6.51 7.46
C ILE A 140 -3.28 -5.56 7.95
N GLN A 141 -4.12 -5.07 7.01
CA GLN A 141 -5.30 -4.26 7.34
C GLN A 141 -4.95 -2.96 8.11
N ASN A 142 -3.81 -2.34 7.80
CA ASN A 142 -3.44 -1.05 8.36
C ASN A 142 -3.89 0.08 7.43
N VAL A 143 -4.35 1.17 8.01
CA VAL A 143 -4.76 2.38 7.29
C VAL A 143 -3.99 3.56 7.86
N ALA A 144 -3.29 4.32 7.00
CA ALA A 144 -2.53 5.48 7.41
C ALA A 144 -2.68 6.65 6.42
N PHE A 145 -2.96 7.81 6.97
CA PHE A 145 -3.10 9.06 6.22
C PHE A 145 -2.16 10.14 6.76
N GLY A 146 -1.36 10.72 5.88
CA GLY A 146 -0.44 11.79 6.20
C GLY A 146 1.03 11.40 6.02
N ARG A 147 1.90 12.41 5.91
CA ARG A 147 3.35 12.21 5.81
C ARG A 147 3.88 11.46 7.04
N ASN A 148 4.71 10.44 6.84
CA ASN A 148 5.32 9.60 7.88
C ASN A 148 4.30 8.93 8.83
N SER A 149 3.02 8.88 8.47
CA SER A 149 1.98 8.25 9.28
C SER A 149 2.28 6.77 9.49
N GLY A 150 2.44 6.33 10.76
CA GLY A 150 2.83 4.97 11.13
C GLY A 150 4.28 4.59 10.80
N ALA A 151 5.15 5.59 10.60
CA ALA A 151 6.57 5.40 10.31
C ALA A 151 7.46 6.40 11.07
N ASP A 152 7.01 6.89 12.20
CA ASP A 152 7.77 7.84 13.02
C ASP A 152 8.41 7.18 14.26
N ALA A 153 9.20 7.95 15.00
CA ALA A 153 9.94 7.45 16.17
C ALA A 153 9.02 7.07 17.35
N VAL A 154 7.80 7.59 17.41
CA VAL A 154 6.83 7.35 18.48
C VAL A 154 5.89 6.19 18.12
N PHE A 155 5.51 6.10 16.87
CA PHE A 155 4.55 5.11 16.39
C PHE A 155 5.00 4.53 15.03
N ASN A 156 5.81 3.47 15.07
CA ASN A 156 6.32 2.79 13.89
C ASN A 156 5.66 1.41 13.74
N VAL A 157 4.86 1.27 12.69
CA VAL A 157 4.19 0.01 12.34
C VAL A 157 5.12 -0.82 11.46
N THR A 158 5.46 -2.02 11.88
CA THR A 158 6.33 -2.95 11.15
C THR A 158 5.62 -4.23 10.75
N SER A 159 5.15 -5.01 11.72
CA SER A 159 4.41 -6.26 11.54
C SER A 159 3.01 -6.23 12.15
N GLU A 160 2.68 -5.17 12.85
CA GLU A 160 1.37 -4.99 13.48
C GLU A 160 0.26 -4.88 12.44
N SER A 161 -0.94 -5.27 12.85
CA SER A 161 -2.12 -5.32 11.98
C SER A 161 -3.30 -4.57 12.59
N ASN A 162 -4.28 -4.24 11.75
CA ASN A 162 -5.53 -3.60 12.16
C ASN A 162 -5.33 -2.24 12.83
N ARG A 163 -4.40 -1.43 12.34
CA ARG A 163 -4.10 -0.07 12.85
C ARG A 163 -4.73 1.00 11.95
N GLY A 164 -5.41 1.97 12.58
CA GLY A 164 -5.83 3.22 11.95
C GLY A 164 -4.96 4.37 12.43
N ILE A 165 -4.22 5.04 11.54
CA ILE A 165 -3.25 6.06 11.88
C ILE A 165 -3.54 7.32 11.06
N PHE A 166 -3.74 8.44 11.73
CA PHE A 166 -4.03 9.72 11.11
C PHE A 166 -2.96 10.74 11.50
N GLY A 167 -2.05 11.02 10.56
CA GLY A 167 -1.02 12.02 10.73
C GLY A 167 0.28 11.51 11.35
N HIS A 168 1.20 12.44 11.55
CA HIS A 168 2.53 12.27 12.14
C HIS A 168 2.51 12.82 13.59
N ASN A 169 3.50 12.45 14.41
CA ASN A 169 3.64 12.94 15.79
C ASN A 169 3.74 14.49 15.92
N ASP A 170 4.07 15.19 14.83
CA ASP A 170 4.09 16.67 14.82
C ASP A 170 2.68 17.29 14.69
N ILE A 171 1.64 16.49 14.47
CA ILE A 171 0.27 17.00 14.39
C ILE A 171 -0.25 17.28 15.80
N THR A 172 -0.39 18.55 16.13
CA THR A 172 -0.83 19.01 17.46
C THR A 172 -2.34 19.20 17.57
N ASN A 173 -3.05 19.30 16.43
CA ASN A 173 -4.48 19.56 16.41
C ASN A 173 -5.19 18.67 15.38
N ALA A 174 -6.23 17.96 15.81
CA ALA A 174 -7.16 17.26 14.93
C ALA A 174 -8.55 17.92 15.04
N TYR A 175 -9.03 18.48 13.93
CA TYR A 175 -10.36 19.08 13.88
C TYR A 175 -11.37 18.04 13.40
N VAL A 176 -12.19 17.53 14.30
CA VAL A 176 -13.26 16.58 14.01
C VAL A 176 -14.60 17.27 14.27
N LYS A 177 -15.40 17.46 13.22
CA LYS A 177 -16.67 18.18 13.31
C LYS A 177 -17.78 17.37 13.99
N VAL A 178 -17.63 16.07 14.07
CA VAL A 178 -18.58 15.13 14.71
C VAL A 178 -17.86 14.31 15.76
N ALA A 179 -18.55 13.88 16.80
CA ALA A 179 -17.97 13.02 17.82
C ALA A 179 -17.52 11.67 17.21
N TRP A 180 -16.35 11.21 17.59
CA TRP A 180 -15.93 9.83 17.31
C TRP A 180 -16.84 8.89 18.10
N THR A 181 -17.54 8.00 17.42
CA THR A 181 -18.26 6.94 18.09
C THR A 181 -17.30 5.78 18.35
N VAL A 182 -16.93 5.60 19.62
CA VAL A 182 -16.19 4.43 20.05
C VAL A 182 -17.22 3.35 20.38
N THR A 183 -17.39 2.39 19.47
CA THR A 183 -18.18 1.20 19.78
C THR A 183 -17.33 0.28 20.64
N SER A 184 -17.61 0.24 21.95
CA SER A 184 -17.01 -0.74 22.85
C SER A 184 -17.96 -1.93 22.93
N ASP A 185 -17.54 -3.08 22.39
CA ASP A 185 -18.27 -4.34 22.56
C ASP A 185 -17.95 -4.94 23.94
N LEU A 186 -18.99 -5.28 24.70
CA LEU A 186 -18.86 -5.95 25.98
C LEU A 186 -18.11 -7.30 25.86
N ARG A 187 -18.10 -7.90 24.67
CA ARG A 187 -17.37 -9.14 24.38
C ARG A 187 -15.86 -8.99 24.41
N ASP A 188 -15.36 -7.78 24.16
CA ASP A 188 -13.91 -7.46 24.21
C ASP A 188 -13.41 -7.18 25.62
N LYS A 189 -14.31 -7.13 26.62
CA LYS A 189 -14.00 -6.89 28.02
C LYS A 189 -14.04 -8.19 28.82
N THR A 190 -13.05 -9.03 28.63
CA THR A 190 -13.04 -10.40 29.20
C THR A 190 -12.62 -10.49 30.66
N ASN A 191 -12.32 -9.40 31.35
CA ASN A 191 -11.96 -9.42 32.78
C ASN A 191 -12.65 -8.31 33.55
N PHE A 192 -13.94 -8.47 33.86
CA PHE A 192 -14.55 -7.75 34.95
C PHE A 192 -14.12 -8.39 36.27
N GLY A 193 -12.91 -8.08 36.73
CA GLY A 193 -12.53 -8.34 38.11
C GLY A 193 -13.30 -7.37 39.04
N THR A 194 -13.64 -7.79 40.21
CA THR A 194 -14.12 -6.91 41.28
C THR A 194 -13.13 -5.77 41.45
N VAL A 195 -13.58 -4.53 41.26
CA VAL A 195 -12.74 -3.35 41.51
C VAL A 195 -12.39 -3.39 43.01
N PRO A 196 -11.09 -3.50 43.40
CA PRO A 196 -10.70 -3.74 44.79
C PRO A 196 -11.07 -2.59 45.74
N HIS A 197 -11.49 -1.45 45.20
CA HIS A 197 -11.82 -0.24 45.94
C HIS A 197 -13.15 0.35 45.40
N GLY A 198 -14.25 -0.28 45.72
CA GLY A 198 -15.61 0.11 45.26
C GLY A 198 -15.96 1.63 45.38
N LEU A 199 -17.10 1.94 45.95
CA LEU A 199 -17.62 3.31 46.11
C LEU A 199 -16.66 4.25 46.87
N ASP A 200 -15.85 3.74 47.78
CA ASP A 200 -14.90 4.55 48.58
C ASP A 200 -13.79 5.17 47.70
N PHE A 201 -13.34 4.47 46.62
CA PHE A 201 -12.39 5.02 45.67
C PHE A 201 -13.04 6.13 44.82
N VAL A 202 -14.28 5.93 44.38
CA VAL A 202 -15.04 6.93 43.59
C VAL A 202 -15.28 8.20 44.43
N ASN A 203 -15.55 8.07 45.70
CA ASN A 203 -15.76 9.20 46.65
C ASN A 203 -14.46 9.98 46.96
N GLN A 204 -13.30 9.40 46.70
CA GLN A 204 -11.99 10.07 46.86
C GLN A 204 -11.57 10.84 45.58
N LEU A 205 -12.21 10.60 44.45
CA LEU A 205 -11.94 11.33 43.22
C LEU A 205 -12.42 12.78 43.37
N LYS A 206 -11.50 13.72 43.43
CA LYS A 206 -11.83 15.14 43.36
C LYS A 206 -12.10 15.52 41.90
N PRO A 207 -13.34 15.83 41.53
CA PRO A 207 -13.61 16.31 40.15
C PRO A 207 -12.91 17.65 39.95
N VAL A 208 -12.05 17.73 38.92
CA VAL A 208 -11.44 18.99 38.48
C VAL A 208 -12.25 19.53 37.31
N SER A 209 -12.74 20.75 37.41
CA SER A 209 -13.37 21.45 36.29
C SER A 209 -12.29 22.11 35.44
N PHE A 210 -12.32 21.88 34.13
CA PHE A 210 -11.48 22.60 33.19
C PHE A 210 -12.21 23.80 32.64
N GLN A 211 -11.62 24.98 32.76
CA GLN A 211 -12.04 26.15 31.99
C GLN A 211 -11.14 26.23 30.75
N PHE A 212 -11.74 26.13 29.59
CA PHE A 212 -11.02 26.47 28.36
C PHE A 212 -10.77 27.98 28.35
N LYS A 213 -9.50 28.40 28.30
CA LYS A 213 -9.16 29.80 28.03
C LYS A 213 -9.65 30.13 26.63
N LYS A 214 -10.49 31.18 26.53
CA LYS A 214 -10.91 31.79 25.27
C LYS A 214 -9.72 32.40 24.56
#